data_acdc6d4ce92373d09647d939fd66bec6
#
_entry.id   acdc6d4ce92373d09647d939fd66bec6
#
_cell.length_a   1.000
_cell.length_b   1.000
_cell.length_c   1.000
_cell.angle_alpha   90.00
_cell.angle_beta   90.00
_cell.angle_gamma   90.00
#
_symmetry.space_group_name_H-M   'P 1'
#
loop_
_entity.id
_entity.type
_entity.pdbx_description
1 polymer ?
#
loop_
_entity_poly.entity_id
_entity_poly.type
_entity_poly.pdbx_seq_one_letter_code
_entity_poly.pdbx_strand_id
1 'polypeptide(L)'
;MLYSLNAQPRHHTFVFVGFSAEEIGLVGSAYYADHLTPEQRARIEAVVNLDSLGLGPTEVWASHSDQSLLSALGAIGAATKLPVSVMNVDGVGTADSESFAAYHIPRITLHSVTQETLRVLHSPLDKLNAIKMKDYYDSYQLIAAYLAYLDDLLGRPPKRSGKAPK
;
A
#
# COMPACT_ATOMS: atom_id res chain seq x y z
N MET A 1 -11.86 -6.14 5.48
CA MET A 1 -10.80 -6.56 4.55
C MET A 1 -10.45 -8.04 4.70
N LEU A 2 -9.98 -8.52 5.84
CA LEU A 2 -9.68 -9.95 6.07
C LEU A 2 -10.82 -10.89 5.65
N TYR A 3 -12.04 -10.63 6.08
CA TYR A 3 -13.21 -11.46 5.71
C TYR A 3 -13.50 -11.46 4.21
N SER A 4 -13.37 -10.30 3.56
CA SER A 4 -13.62 -10.16 2.12
C SER A 4 -12.60 -10.94 1.29
N LEU A 5 -11.33 -10.92 1.70
CA LEU A 5 -10.26 -11.67 1.06
C LEU A 5 -10.35 -13.18 1.33
N ASN A 6 -10.86 -13.59 2.50
CA ASN A 6 -11.02 -15.01 2.84
C ASN A 6 -12.14 -15.72 2.06
N ALA A 7 -13.07 -14.98 1.50
CA ALA A 7 -14.20 -15.56 0.77
C ALA A 7 -13.85 -16.03 -0.66
N GLN A 8 -12.64 -15.76 -1.13
CA GLN A 8 -12.18 -16.09 -2.48
C GLN A 8 -10.98 -17.05 -2.44
N PRO A 9 -10.80 -17.92 -3.45
CA PRO A 9 -9.56 -18.65 -3.63
C PRO A 9 -8.40 -17.67 -3.75
N ARG A 10 -7.25 -17.99 -3.11
CA ARG A 10 -6.07 -17.12 -3.06
C ARG A 10 -4.85 -17.85 -3.55
N HIS A 11 -3.98 -17.12 -4.23
CA HIS A 11 -2.66 -17.58 -4.67
C HIS A 11 -1.59 -17.32 -3.62
N HIS A 12 -1.76 -16.25 -2.81
CA HIS A 12 -0.77 -15.83 -1.81
C HIS A 12 -1.35 -15.77 -0.40
N THR A 13 -0.46 -15.79 0.58
CA THR A 13 -0.79 -15.50 1.98
C THR A 13 -0.74 -13.98 2.20
N PHE A 14 -1.81 -13.40 2.74
CA PHE A 14 -1.82 -12.03 3.22
C PHE A 14 -1.42 -11.99 4.68
N VAL A 15 -0.43 -11.17 5.00
CA VAL A 15 0.01 -10.89 6.37
C VAL A 15 -0.36 -9.45 6.70
N PHE A 16 -1.20 -9.26 7.70
CA PHE A 16 -1.60 -7.94 8.18
C PHE A 16 -0.78 -7.61 9.43
N VAL A 17 -0.01 -6.54 9.38
CA VAL A 17 0.85 -6.11 10.48
C VAL A 17 0.54 -4.66 10.83
N GLY A 18 0.30 -4.41 12.12
CA GLY A 18 0.26 -3.06 12.67
C GLY A 18 1.60 -2.76 13.32
N PHE A 19 2.34 -1.84 12.76
CA PHE A 19 3.61 -1.41 13.34
C PHE A 19 3.39 -0.38 14.46
N SER A 20 4.31 -0.36 15.41
CA SER A 20 4.34 0.64 16.48
C SER A 20 5.56 1.54 16.31
N ALA A 21 5.52 2.71 16.95
CA ALA A 21 6.66 3.62 17.02
C ALA A 21 7.12 4.12 15.62
N GLU A 22 6.18 4.30 14.70
CA GLU A 22 6.41 4.89 13.39
C GLU A 22 6.94 6.32 13.55
N GLU A 23 6.25 7.14 14.34
CA GLU A 23 6.50 8.57 14.62
C GLU A 23 7.87 8.88 15.23
N ILE A 24 8.55 7.88 15.77
CA ILE A 24 9.89 8.03 16.36
C ILE A 24 10.99 7.35 15.54
N GLY A 25 10.74 7.16 14.24
CA GLY A 25 11.73 6.69 13.27
C GLY A 25 11.51 5.25 12.79
N LEU A 26 10.28 4.86 12.52
CA LEU A 26 9.91 3.57 11.90
C LEU A 26 10.40 2.35 12.71
N VAL A 27 10.48 2.47 14.04
CA VAL A 27 11.16 1.46 14.89
C VAL A 27 10.53 0.07 14.73
N GLY A 28 9.19 -0.01 14.68
CA GLY A 28 8.49 -1.29 14.58
C GLY A 28 8.68 -1.97 13.23
N SER A 29 8.55 -1.24 12.14
CA SER A 29 8.71 -1.77 10.78
C SER A 29 10.17 -2.12 10.47
N ALA A 30 11.12 -1.30 10.91
CA ALA A 30 12.55 -1.58 10.78
C ALA A 30 12.91 -2.85 11.55
N TYR A 31 12.49 -2.96 12.81
CA TYR A 31 12.71 -4.18 13.59
C TYR A 31 12.14 -5.41 12.90
N TYR A 32 10.91 -5.32 12.39
CA TYR A 32 10.27 -6.43 11.68
C TYR A 32 11.07 -6.83 10.44
N ALA A 33 11.41 -5.86 9.57
CA ALA A 33 12.13 -6.12 8.33
C ALA A 33 13.53 -6.70 8.58
N ASP A 34 14.24 -6.20 9.61
CA ASP A 34 15.58 -6.64 9.96
C ASP A 34 15.62 -8.07 10.52
N HIS A 35 14.56 -8.49 11.24
CA HIS A 35 14.48 -9.82 11.86
C HIS A 35 13.89 -10.89 10.94
N LEU A 36 13.46 -10.56 9.73
CA LEU A 36 13.12 -11.55 8.72
C LEU A 36 14.39 -12.28 8.23
N THR A 37 14.33 -13.60 8.09
CA THR A 37 15.41 -14.34 7.45
C THR A 37 15.47 -14.03 5.94
N PRO A 38 16.61 -14.27 5.26
CA PRO A 38 16.68 -14.11 3.80
C PRO A 38 15.59 -14.89 3.06
N GLU A 39 15.28 -16.11 3.52
CA GLU A 39 14.21 -16.93 2.94
C GLU A 39 12.81 -16.35 3.14
N GLN A 40 12.57 -15.73 4.29
CA GLN A 40 11.30 -15.04 4.56
C GLN A 40 11.17 -13.81 3.68
N ARG A 41 12.23 -13.00 3.55
CA ARG A 41 12.25 -11.82 2.68
C ARG A 41 12.00 -12.18 1.22
N ALA A 42 12.64 -13.25 0.73
CA ALA A 42 12.48 -13.73 -0.64
C ALA A 42 11.05 -14.22 -0.97
N ARG A 43 10.21 -14.44 0.04
CA ARG A 43 8.80 -14.83 -0.12
C ARG A 43 7.83 -13.67 -0.06
N ILE A 44 8.30 -12.45 0.18
CA ILE A 44 7.44 -11.26 0.19
C ILE A 44 7.36 -10.73 -1.24
N GLU A 45 6.21 -10.89 -1.86
CA GLU A 45 5.96 -10.43 -3.23
C GLU A 45 5.72 -8.93 -3.30
N ALA A 46 5.07 -8.36 -2.28
CA ALA A 46 4.83 -6.92 -2.19
C ALA A 46 4.48 -6.50 -0.75
N VAL A 47 4.81 -5.26 -0.43
CA VAL A 47 4.36 -4.54 0.77
C VAL A 47 3.39 -3.45 0.35
N VAL A 48 2.16 -3.50 0.86
CA VAL A 48 1.15 -2.44 0.68
C VAL A 48 0.97 -1.73 2.01
N ASN A 49 1.58 -0.57 2.13
CA ASN A 49 1.48 0.28 3.31
C ASN A 49 0.22 1.15 3.24
N LEU A 50 -0.48 1.23 4.36
CA LEU A 50 -1.69 2.04 4.51
C LEU A 50 -1.48 3.01 5.64
N ASP A 51 -1.52 4.30 5.33
CA ASP A 51 -1.21 5.36 6.28
C ASP A 51 -2.22 6.50 6.17
N SER A 52 -2.58 7.13 7.30
CA SER A 52 -3.40 8.36 7.33
C SER A 52 -4.64 8.33 6.43
N LEU A 53 -5.39 7.22 6.41
CA LEU A 53 -6.58 7.07 5.58
C LEU A 53 -7.79 7.85 6.12
N GLY A 54 -8.60 8.38 5.19
CA GLY A 54 -9.88 9.03 5.51
C GLY A 54 -9.80 10.53 5.72
N LEU A 55 -8.65 11.17 5.59
CA LEU A 55 -8.54 12.63 5.61
C LEU A 55 -9.03 13.29 4.31
N GLY A 56 -9.08 12.53 3.23
CA GLY A 56 -9.50 12.93 1.90
C GLY A 56 -9.63 11.70 0.99
N PRO A 57 -9.75 11.90 -0.33
CA PRO A 57 -9.67 10.82 -1.30
C PRO A 57 -8.36 10.04 -1.19
N THR A 58 -8.33 8.83 -1.77
CA THR A 58 -7.12 8.02 -1.76
C THR A 58 -6.04 8.64 -2.63
N GLU A 59 -4.87 8.82 -2.05
CA GLU A 59 -3.65 9.27 -2.70
C GLU A 59 -2.60 8.14 -2.69
N VAL A 60 -1.65 8.19 -3.60
CA VAL A 60 -0.51 7.29 -3.61
C VAL A 60 0.80 8.07 -3.58
N TRP A 61 1.73 7.63 -2.75
CA TRP A 61 3.09 8.17 -2.71
C TRP A 61 3.94 7.52 -3.80
N ALA A 62 3.88 8.07 -5.00
CA ALA A 62 4.45 7.44 -6.19
C ALA A 62 5.98 7.43 -6.21
N SER A 63 6.65 8.46 -5.68
CA SER A 63 8.12 8.55 -5.64
C SER A 63 8.76 7.45 -4.78
N HIS A 64 8.02 6.87 -3.83
CA HIS A 64 8.45 5.80 -2.94
C HIS A 64 7.72 4.48 -3.20
N SER A 65 7.17 4.30 -4.40
CA SER A 65 6.39 3.11 -4.77
C SER A 65 6.90 2.49 -6.06
N ASP A 66 6.81 1.16 -6.13
CA ASP A 66 7.23 0.40 -7.30
C ASP A 66 6.29 0.59 -8.48
N GLN A 67 6.85 0.78 -9.67
CA GLN A 67 6.10 1.08 -10.88
C GLN A 67 5.08 -0.01 -11.26
N SER A 68 5.40 -1.27 -11.02
CA SER A 68 4.48 -2.38 -11.27
C SER A 68 3.24 -2.30 -10.38
N LEU A 69 3.43 -1.97 -9.09
CA LEU A 69 2.36 -1.80 -8.11
C LEU A 69 1.52 -0.55 -8.41
N LEU A 70 2.15 0.55 -8.83
CA LEU A 70 1.46 1.76 -9.29
C LEU A 70 0.58 1.48 -10.51
N SER A 71 1.12 0.73 -11.49
CA SER A 71 0.37 0.36 -12.70
C SER A 71 -0.86 -0.49 -12.37
N ALA A 72 -0.71 -1.44 -11.45
CA ALA A 72 -1.82 -2.26 -10.96
C ALA A 72 -2.87 -1.42 -10.23
N LEU A 73 -2.45 -0.47 -9.38
CA LEU A 73 -3.36 0.45 -8.68
C LEU A 73 -4.16 1.31 -9.66
N GLY A 74 -3.50 1.87 -10.68
CA GLY A 74 -4.15 2.66 -11.72
C GLY A 74 -5.20 1.86 -12.50
N ALA A 75 -4.90 0.60 -12.82
CA ALA A 75 -5.86 -0.29 -13.50
C ALA A 75 -7.11 -0.55 -12.65
N ILE A 76 -6.95 -0.79 -11.36
CA ILE A 76 -8.07 -1.02 -10.44
C ILE A 76 -8.84 0.27 -10.18
N GLY A 77 -8.17 1.40 -9.97
CA GLY A 77 -8.84 2.71 -9.82
C GLY A 77 -9.76 3.01 -11.00
N ALA A 78 -9.28 2.77 -12.23
CA ALA A 78 -10.08 2.93 -13.44
C ALA A 78 -11.26 1.95 -13.51
N ALA A 79 -11.06 0.68 -13.17
CA ALA A 79 -12.08 -0.36 -13.24
C ALA A 79 -13.20 -0.16 -12.19
N THR A 80 -12.84 0.26 -10.99
CA THR A 80 -13.77 0.49 -9.88
C THR A 80 -14.42 1.88 -9.92
N LYS A 81 -13.86 2.79 -10.72
CA LYS A 81 -14.23 4.22 -10.74
C LYS A 81 -14.04 4.92 -9.39
N LEU A 82 -13.17 4.38 -8.57
CA LEU A 82 -12.77 5.00 -7.31
C LEU A 82 -11.58 5.93 -7.56
N PRO A 83 -11.62 7.17 -7.09
CA PRO A 83 -10.56 8.13 -7.37
C PRO A 83 -9.26 7.73 -6.69
N VAL A 84 -8.17 7.79 -7.43
CA VAL A 84 -6.80 7.70 -6.93
C VAL A 84 -6.00 8.78 -7.62
N SER A 85 -5.33 9.60 -6.86
CA SER A 85 -4.40 10.59 -7.36
C SER A 85 -3.00 10.40 -6.78
N VAL A 86 -2.04 11.13 -7.33
CA VAL A 86 -0.66 11.08 -6.85
C VAL A 86 -0.40 12.30 -6.00
N MET A 87 0.02 12.06 -4.76
CA MET A 87 0.58 13.08 -3.91
C MET A 87 1.83 12.55 -3.20
N ASN A 88 2.98 13.02 -3.63
CA ASN A 88 4.25 12.72 -2.98
C ASN A 88 4.42 13.60 -1.75
N VAL A 89 4.78 12.98 -0.63
CA VAL A 89 4.94 13.65 0.67
C VAL A 89 6.40 13.60 1.18
N ASP A 90 7.35 13.52 0.25
CA ASP A 90 8.80 13.40 0.52
C ASP A 90 9.34 14.45 1.51
N GLY A 91 8.74 15.62 1.54
CA GLY A 91 9.14 16.70 2.45
C GLY A 91 8.45 16.71 3.82
N VAL A 92 7.57 15.73 4.08
CA VAL A 92 6.73 15.71 5.29
C VAL A 92 7.18 14.64 6.26
N GLY A 93 7.66 13.50 5.76
CA GLY A 93 8.07 12.38 6.60
C GLY A 93 8.51 11.16 5.82
N THR A 94 8.45 10.03 6.48
CA THR A 94 8.71 8.69 5.95
C THR A 94 7.51 7.80 6.27
N ALA A 95 7.47 6.60 5.74
CA ALA A 95 6.39 5.63 6.00
C ALA A 95 6.99 4.25 6.27
N ASP A 96 6.26 3.38 6.96
CA ASP A 96 6.72 2.04 7.35
C ASP A 96 7.21 1.18 6.18
N SER A 97 6.72 1.43 4.97
CA SER A 97 7.20 0.77 3.75
C SER A 97 8.68 1.01 3.46
N GLU A 98 9.27 2.12 3.92
CA GLU A 98 10.68 2.43 3.71
C GLU A 98 11.63 1.44 4.38
N SER A 99 11.20 0.83 5.48
CA SER A 99 11.96 -0.22 6.16
C SER A 99 12.23 -1.45 5.28
N PHE A 100 11.47 -1.63 4.21
CA PHE A 100 11.62 -2.74 3.26
C PHE A 100 12.47 -2.38 2.03
N ALA A 101 12.76 -1.08 1.84
CA ALA A 101 13.52 -0.58 0.69
C ALA A 101 14.92 -1.18 0.58
N ALA A 102 15.64 -1.26 1.70
CA ALA A 102 17.01 -1.81 1.76
C ALA A 102 17.09 -3.28 1.33
N TYR A 103 15.98 -3.98 1.38
CA TYR A 103 15.88 -5.40 1.00
C TYR A 103 15.32 -5.61 -0.41
N HIS A 104 15.12 -4.51 -1.18
CA HIS A 104 14.57 -4.53 -2.53
C HIS A 104 13.21 -5.24 -2.64
N ILE A 105 12.41 -5.20 -1.57
CA ILE A 105 11.05 -5.74 -1.57
C ILE A 105 10.12 -4.72 -2.25
N PRO A 106 9.35 -5.13 -3.27
CA PRO A 106 8.41 -4.22 -3.94
C PRO A 106 7.42 -3.62 -2.95
N ARG A 107 7.21 -2.31 -3.01
CA ARG A 107 6.38 -1.59 -2.04
C ARG A 107 5.56 -0.48 -2.66
N ILE A 108 4.45 -0.17 -2.01
CA ILE A 108 3.58 0.96 -2.35
C ILE A 108 2.98 1.52 -1.06
N THR A 109 2.87 2.85 -0.97
CA THR A 109 2.18 3.53 0.14
C THR A 109 0.94 4.25 -0.36
N LEU A 110 -0.19 3.92 0.25
CA LEU A 110 -1.50 4.56 0.04
C LEU A 110 -1.84 5.40 1.26
N HIS A 111 -2.26 6.63 1.04
CA HIS A 111 -2.66 7.56 2.08
C HIS A 111 -3.86 8.41 1.62
N SER A 112 -4.33 9.33 2.47
CA SER A 112 -5.40 10.28 2.17
C SER A 112 -5.00 11.71 2.55
N VAL A 113 -3.69 11.96 2.63
CA VAL A 113 -3.15 13.28 2.94
C VAL A 113 -3.17 14.13 1.68
N THR A 114 -3.77 15.31 1.76
CA THR A 114 -3.81 16.32 0.70
C THR A 114 -3.09 17.59 1.17
N GLN A 115 -2.83 18.53 0.26
CA GLN A 115 -2.27 19.84 0.63
C GLN A 115 -3.08 20.55 1.73
N GLU A 116 -4.40 20.38 1.71
CA GLU A 116 -5.29 21.00 2.69
C GLU A 116 -5.24 20.29 4.05
N THR A 117 -5.01 18.97 4.05
CA THR A 117 -5.06 18.16 5.25
C THR A 117 -3.68 17.92 5.89
N LEU A 118 -2.58 18.30 5.24
CA LEU A 118 -1.23 18.25 5.82
C LEU A 118 -1.16 18.86 7.24
N ARG A 119 -1.89 19.96 7.47
CA ARG A 119 -1.94 20.61 8.79
C ARG A 119 -2.61 19.79 9.88
N VAL A 120 -3.31 18.72 9.53
CA VAL A 120 -3.97 17.83 10.51
C VAL A 120 -2.93 16.91 11.14
N LEU A 121 -1.99 16.40 10.32
CA LEU A 121 -0.96 15.48 10.78
C LEU A 121 -0.13 16.11 11.91
N HIS A 122 0.19 15.30 12.92
CA HIS A 122 1.02 15.68 14.08
C HIS A 122 0.51 16.92 14.83
N SER A 123 -0.80 17.16 14.79
CA SER A 123 -1.41 18.34 15.40
C SER A 123 -2.59 17.98 16.31
N PRO A 124 -3.05 18.89 17.19
CA PRO A 124 -4.26 18.70 17.98
C PRO A 124 -5.55 18.51 17.16
N LEU A 125 -5.49 18.74 15.85
CA LEU A 125 -6.60 18.50 14.91
C LEU A 125 -6.69 17.05 14.47
N ASP A 126 -5.65 16.24 14.69
CA ASP A 126 -5.63 14.81 14.39
C ASP A 126 -6.47 14.04 15.40
N LYS A 127 -7.74 13.96 15.08
CA LYS A 127 -8.78 13.35 15.92
C LYS A 127 -9.72 12.52 15.06
N LEU A 128 -10.39 11.58 15.68
CA LEU A 128 -11.37 10.71 15.01
C LEU A 128 -12.40 11.49 14.15
N ASN A 129 -12.80 12.67 14.57
CA ASN A 129 -13.74 13.52 13.81
C ASN A 129 -13.13 14.19 12.57
N ALA A 130 -11.83 14.12 12.36
CA ALA A 130 -11.19 14.55 11.11
C ALA A 130 -11.41 13.52 9.98
N ILE A 131 -11.76 12.29 10.32
CA ILE A 131 -12.01 11.21 9.35
C ILE A 131 -13.33 11.49 8.62
N LYS A 132 -13.24 11.59 7.30
CA LYS A 132 -14.39 11.66 6.40
C LYS A 132 -14.81 10.24 6.03
N MET A 133 -15.90 9.76 6.61
CA MET A 133 -16.32 8.36 6.48
C MET A 133 -16.52 7.90 5.04
N LYS A 134 -16.97 8.80 4.16
CA LYS A 134 -17.09 8.47 2.72
C LYS A 134 -15.74 8.17 2.10
N ASP A 135 -14.76 9.04 2.30
CA ASP A 135 -13.42 8.89 1.74
C ASP A 135 -12.71 7.66 2.33
N TYR A 136 -12.89 7.41 3.63
CA TYR A 136 -12.39 6.20 4.28
C TYR A 136 -13.00 4.92 3.69
N TYR A 137 -14.32 4.94 3.42
CA TYR A 137 -15.01 3.79 2.83
C TYR A 137 -14.61 3.56 1.36
N ASP A 138 -14.46 4.63 0.58
CA ASP A 138 -13.97 4.55 -0.80
C ASP A 138 -12.53 3.98 -0.83
N SER A 139 -11.66 4.45 0.07
CA SER A 139 -10.29 3.88 0.23
C SER A 139 -10.34 2.40 0.59
N TYR A 140 -11.20 2.01 1.53
CA TYR A 140 -11.38 0.60 1.90
C TYR A 140 -11.78 -0.27 0.71
N GLN A 141 -12.75 0.17 -0.10
CA GLN A 141 -13.22 -0.59 -1.27
C GLN A 141 -12.12 -0.70 -2.33
N LEU A 142 -11.43 0.41 -2.61
CA LEU A 142 -10.32 0.43 -3.54
C LEU A 142 -9.20 -0.52 -3.12
N ILE A 143 -8.76 -0.44 -1.86
CA ILE A 143 -7.67 -1.27 -1.33
C ILE A 143 -8.06 -2.75 -1.34
N ALA A 144 -9.30 -3.09 -0.98
CA ALA A 144 -9.77 -4.47 -1.02
C ALA A 144 -9.76 -5.04 -2.45
N ALA A 145 -10.21 -4.25 -3.44
CA ALA A 145 -10.17 -4.64 -4.85
C ALA A 145 -8.73 -4.73 -5.37
N TYR A 146 -7.86 -3.80 -4.96
CA TYR A 146 -6.46 -3.78 -5.32
C TYR A 146 -5.72 -5.01 -4.81
N LEU A 147 -5.88 -5.36 -3.54
CA LEU A 147 -5.27 -6.56 -2.96
C LEU A 147 -5.73 -7.85 -3.65
N ALA A 148 -7.03 -7.96 -3.94
CA ALA A 148 -7.55 -9.11 -4.70
C ALA A 148 -6.97 -9.19 -6.11
N TYR A 149 -6.81 -8.05 -6.78
CA TYR A 149 -6.18 -7.98 -8.11
C TYR A 149 -4.70 -8.33 -8.06
N LEU A 150 -3.96 -7.85 -7.05
CA LEU A 150 -2.55 -8.19 -6.86
C LEU A 150 -2.36 -9.69 -6.64
N ASP A 151 -3.21 -10.33 -5.86
CA ASP A 151 -3.16 -11.78 -5.64
C ASP A 151 -3.26 -12.56 -6.96
N ASP A 152 -4.20 -12.17 -7.83
CA ASP A 152 -4.34 -12.76 -9.16
C ASP A 152 -3.18 -12.40 -10.11
N LEU A 153 -2.71 -11.15 -10.07
CA LEU A 153 -1.64 -10.67 -10.95
C LEU A 153 -0.31 -11.35 -10.65
N LEU A 154 0.07 -11.41 -9.38
CA LEU A 154 1.32 -11.99 -8.91
C LEU A 154 1.28 -13.53 -8.94
N GLY A 155 0.12 -14.15 -8.76
CA GLY A 155 -0.07 -15.59 -8.87
C GLY A 155 -0.03 -16.15 -10.30
N ARG A 156 -0.03 -15.29 -11.32
CA ARG A 156 0.05 -15.75 -12.70
C ARG A 156 1.48 -16.15 -13.06
N PRO A 157 1.70 -17.32 -13.68
CA PRO A 157 3.02 -17.66 -14.19
C PRO A 157 3.46 -16.61 -15.22
N PRO A 158 4.77 -16.26 -15.28
CA PRO A 158 5.26 -15.27 -16.21
C PRO A 158 4.85 -15.66 -17.65
N LYS A 159 4.28 -14.71 -18.38
CA LYS A 159 3.95 -14.92 -19.80
C LYS A 159 5.22 -15.40 -20.50
N ARG A 160 5.24 -16.62 -21.01
CA ARG A 160 6.31 -17.08 -21.89
C ARG A 160 6.38 -16.09 -23.04
N SER A 161 7.50 -15.37 -23.13
CA SER A 161 7.80 -14.56 -24.31
C SER A 161 7.88 -15.52 -25.50
N GLY A 162 6.83 -15.55 -26.29
CA GLY A 162 6.82 -16.34 -27.53
C GLY A 162 7.92 -15.80 -28.44
N LYS A 163 9.07 -16.48 -28.50
CA LYS A 163 9.93 -16.34 -29.66
C LYS A 163 9.13 -16.81 -30.86
N ALA A 164 8.84 -15.87 -31.76
CA ALA A 164 8.33 -16.25 -33.08
C ALA A 164 9.29 -17.28 -33.70
N PRO A 165 8.80 -18.38 -34.28
CA PRO A 165 9.63 -19.27 -35.04
C PRO A 165 10.22 -18.51 -36.26
N LYS A 166 11.54 -18.67 -36.48
CA LYS A 166 12.22 -18.18 -37.67
C LYS A 166 11.73 -18.92 -38.89
#